data_81bd1a9b310970e9ffef899e75946855
#
_entry.id   81bd1a9b310970e9ffef899e75946855
#
_cell.length_a   1.000
_cell.length_b   1.000
_cell.length_c   1.000
_cell.angle_alpha   90.00
_cell.angle_beta   90.00
_cell.angle_gamma   90.00
#
_symmetry.space_group_name_H-M   'P 1'
#
loop_
_entity.id
_entity.type
_entity.pdbx_description
1 polymer ?
#
loop_
_entity_poly.entity_id
_entity_poly.type
_entity_poly.pdbx_seq_one_letter_code
_entity_poly.pdbx_strand_id
1 'polypeptide(L)'
;MEWNLLTWAQLLFFGLGAWYFWKSSRRKGAGEGLRCEDNIVEMDKLMAMEETKLTEPLAEQTRPRTLEEIIGQENGIKALRAALCGPNPQHILIYGPPGVGKTAAARLILEEAKKREGSPFGAGARFVEIDATTLQFDERNIADPLLGSVHDPIYQGAGAFGNAGTPRPRPGAVCEAHGGVLFIDEIGELHPVQMNKLLKVLEDRVARFQSSYYSSSNKSIPPYIHQIFRKGMPADFRLIGATTRNPQEIPEALRSRCTEIFFEPLDRTAVEKIAENSLRRAGISYEEGLCGRIAAYAGGGRDAVNLVQSLTSLAWMEGKKKITARELEWAAEAGRYQPLYRQKIAKQPQVGVVNGLGVQGNGRGMLLSVEAVVQKGGNGLTVTGIVEEEELKNGQGTAKRKSNARSAAENVLTLLEQFGFSAQDFYVHLNFPGGIPVDGPSAGVAMFLAVYSAFTEIPVAHTLALTGEVSLHGQVLPVGGVEQKLAAAKEAGATKVLIPKQNWKENYHNLGIEVIPVATVQELLGAVFLSEGAALSEGIDFLQEKEIG
;
A
#
# COMPACT_ATOMS: atom_id res chain seq x y z
N MET A 1 59.24 80.90 7.94
CA MET A 1 58.89 79.52 7.77
C MET A 1 57.69 79.45 6.81
N GLU A 2 57.98 79.32 5.53
CA GLU A 2 56.92 79.17 4.52
C GLU A 2 56.56 77.69 4.42
N TRP A 3 55.38 77.33 4.90
CA TRP A 3 54.86 75.99 4.71
C TRP A 3 54.33 75.92 3.29
N ASN A 4 55.00 75.13 2.44
CA ASN A 4 54.62 74.95 1.05
C ASN A 4 53.19 74.38 0.93
N LEU A 5 52.44 74.88 -0.03
CA LEU A 5 51.04 74.46 -0.37
C LEU A 5 50.95 72.93 -0.51
N LEU A 6 52.01 72.26 -0.88
CA LEU A 6 52.17 70.82 -1.04
C LEU A 6 52.03 70.08 0.29
N THR A 7 52.54 70.61 1.40
CA THR A 7 52.47 70.00 2.73
C THR A 7 51.03 70.02 3.29
N TRP A 8 50.28 71.10 3.02
CA TRP A 8 48.87 71.18 3.37
C TRP A 8 48.04 70.25 2.56
N ALA A 9 48.28 70.06 1.26
CA ALA A 9 47.56 69.07 0.41
C ALA A 9 47.81 67.65 0.87
N GLN A 10 49.04 67.31 1.30
CA GLN A 10 49.36 65.99 1.84
C GLN A 10 48.67 65.73 3.17
N LEU A 11 48.64 66.69 4.09
CA LEU A 11 47.93 66.57 5.36
C LEU A 11 46.38 66.39 5.17
N LEU A 12 45.79 67.09 4.18
CA LEU A 12 44.41 66.98 3.83
C LEU A 12 44.06 65.59 3.23
N PHE A 13 44.98 65.09 2.37
CA PHE A 13 44.82 63.76 1.77
C PHE A 13 44.94 62.64 2.83
N PHE A 14 45.90 62.73 3.76
CA PHE A 14 46.03 61.81 4.87
C PHE A 14 44.86 61.90 5.83
N GLY A 15 44.35 63.10 6.11
CA GLY A 15 43.16 63.32 6.94
C GLY A 15 41.89 62.70 6.33
N LEU A 16 41.70 62.92 5.01
CA LEU A 16 40.59 62.31 4.28
C LEU A 16 40.71 60.79 4.18
N GLY A 17 41.91 60.26 3.97
CA GLY A 17 42.16 58.80 3.96
C GLY A 17 41.88 58.15 5.33
N ALA A 18 42.40 58.78 6.42
CA ALA A 18 42.15 58.33 7.78
C ALA A 18 40.67 58.39 8.14
N TRP A 19 39.99 59.48 7.75
CA TRP A 19 38.49 59.56 7.94
C TRP A 19 37.73 58.53 7.14
N TYR A 20 38.11 58.26 5.89
CA TYR A 20 37.51 57.22 5.06
C TYR A 20 37.72 55.84 5.66
N PHE A 21 38.95 55.51 6.11
CA PHE A 21 39.24 54.23 6.78
C PHE A 21 38.51 54.10 8.10
N TRP A 22 38.41 55.16 8.91
CA TRP A 22 37.65 55.16 10.15
C TRP A 22 36.14 54.97 9.92
N LYS A 23 35.61 55.65 8.90
CA LYS A 23 34.21 55.50 8.48
C LYS A 23 33.94 54.12 7.89
N SER A 24 34.84 53.52 7.13
CA SER A 24 34.77 52.18 6.57
C SER A 24 34.87 51.10 7.65
N SER A 25 35.72 51.28 8.66
CA SER A 25 35.88 50.38 9.80
C SER A 25 34.62 50.39 10.70
N ARG A 26 34.02 51.55 10.92
CA ARG A 26 32.72 51.64 11.64
C ARG A 26 31.58 51.01 10.88
N ARG A 27 31.56 51.04 9.55
CA ARG A 27 30.54 50.32 8.75
C ARG A 27 30.68 48.81 8.83
N LYS A 28 31.88 48.26 8.99
CA LYS A 28 32.09 46.83 9.19
C LYS A 28 31.58 46.36 10.56
N GLY A 29 31.76 47.13 11.62
CA GLY A 29 31.24 46.80 12.95
C GLY A 29 29.73 46.96 13.07
N ALA A 30 29.12 47.91 12.34
CA ALA A 30 27.65 48.06 12.32
C ALA A 30 26.95 46.94 11.55
N GLY A 31 27.61 46.33 10.55
CA GLY A 31 27.06 45.18 9.81
C GLY A 31 27.07 43.86 10.62
N GLU A 32 27.98 43.70 11.54
CA GLU A 32 28.01 42.54 12.45
C GLU A 32 27.00 42.67 13.59
N GLY A 33 26.79 43.88 14.12
CA GLY A 33 25.77 44.14 15.12
C GLY A 33 24.34 43.94 14.59
N LEU A 34 24.04 44.43 13.39
CA LEU A 34 22.76 44.22 12.72
C LEU A 34 22.49 42.73 12.43
N ARG A 35 23.49 41.96 12.02
CA ARG A 35 23.35 40.51 11.81
C ARG A 35 23.14 39.72 13.12
N CYS A 36 23.70 40.17 14.23
CA CYS A 36 23.44 39.56 15.54
C CYS A 36 22.03 39.86 16.04
N GLU A 37 21.52 41.09 15.87
CA GLU A 37 20.18 41.46 16.27
C GLU A 37 19.14 40.73 15.42
N ASP A 38 19.31 40.63 14.10
CA ASP A 38 18.45 39.87 13.20
C ASP A 38 18.42 38.38 13.59
N ASN A 39 19.57 37.78 13.91
CA ASN A 39 19.67 36.38 14.35
C ASN A 39 18.97 36.14 15.69
N ILE A 40 19.02 37.10 16.63
CA ILE A 40 18.34 36.98 17.94
C ILE A 40 16.81 37.04 17.72
N VAL A 41 16.33 37.98 16.91
CA VAL A 41 14.90 38.13 16.58
C VAL A 41 14.35 36.89 15.84
N GLU A 42 15.15 36.31 14.93
CA GLU A 42 14.78 35.07 14.25
C GLU A 42 14.77 33.89 15.22
N MET A 43 15.74 33.80 16.16
CA MET A 43 15.77 32.74 17.17
C MET A 43 14.60 32.85 18.14
N ASP A 44 14.25 34.07 18.59
CA ASP A 44 13.07 34.30 19.45
C ASP A 44 11.77 33.89 18.73
N LYS A 45 11.65 34.22 17.44
CA LYS A 45 10.52 33.76 16.62
C LYS A 45 10.47 32.23 16.52
N LEU A 46 11.62 31.60 16.31
CA LEU A 46 11.73 30.14 16.21
C LEU A 46 11.35 29.47 17.54
N MET A 47 11.81 29.99 18.66
CA MET A 47 11.43 29.55 20.00
C MET A 47 9.92 29.72 20.26
N ALA A 48 9.35 30.86 19.88
CA ALA A 48 7.91 31.10 19.99
C ALA A 48 7.09 30.15 19.10
N MET A 49 7.61 29.77 17.91
CA MET A 49 6.98 28.78 17.04
C MET A 49 7.10 27.37 17.65
N GLU A 50 8.21 27.01 18.30
CA GLU A 50 8.39 25.72 18.99
C GLU A 50 7.48 25.57 20.22
N GLU A 51 7.17 26.67 20.92
CA GLU A 51 6.22 26.70 22.03
C GLU A 51 4.77 26.56 21.57
N THR A 52 4.47 26.99 20.34
CA THR A 52 3.12 26.91 19.77
C THR A 52 2.84 25.50 19.29
N LYS A 53 2.28 24.65 20.16
CA LYS A 53 1.89 23.28 19.81
C LYS A 53 0.38 23.17 19.73
N LEU A 54 -0.11 22.68 18.59
CA LEU A 54 -1.50 22.24 18.45
C LEU A 54 -1.68 20.87 19.11
N THR A 55 -2.91 20.55 19.49
CA THR A 55 -3.25 19.21 19.99
C THR A 55 -3.00 18.18 18.89
N GLU A 56 -2.35 17.07 19.21
CA GLU A 56 -2.13 15.99 18.25
C GLU A 56 -3.46 15.45 17.73
N PRO A 57 -3.59 15.24 16.41
CA PRO A 57 -4.77 14.59 15.83
C PRO A 57 -5.03 13.23 16.47
N LEU A 58 -6.32 12.84 16.59
CA LEU A 58 -6.70 11.55 17.19
C LEU A 58 -6.02 10.37 16.46
N ALA A 59 -5.80 10.50 15.15
CA ALA A 59 -5.10 9.51 14.36
C ALA A 59 -3.65 9.25 14.83
N GLU A 60 -2.97 10.25 15.37
CA GLU A 60 -1.64 10.10 15.97
C GLU A 60 -1.71 9.59 17.39
N GLN A 61 -2.64 10.09 18.19
CA GLN A 61 -2.88 9.63 19.56
C GLN A 61 -3.28 8.15 19.62
N THR A 62 -3.97 7.65 18.58
CA THR A 62 -4.44 6.26 18.49
C THR A 62 -3.44 5.32 17.81
N ARG A 63 -2.27 5.81 17.38
CA ARG A 63 -1.21 4.93 16.86
C ARG A 63 -0.88 3.83 17.89
N PRO A 64 -0.78 2.57 17.45
CA PRO A 64 -0.41 1.46 18.32
C PRO A 64 0.92 1.73 19.03
N ARG A 65 0.95 1.51 20.35
CA ARG A 65 2.15 1.64 21.20
C ARG A 65 2.76 0.28 21.53
N THR A 66 1.99 -0.78 21.39
CA THR A 66 2.42 -2.17 21.56
C THR A 66 1.98 -3.00 20.35
N LEU A 67 2.62 -4.15 20.14
CA LEU A 67 2.29 -5.03 19.02
C LEU A 67 0.90 -5.67 19.18
N GLU A 68 0.42 -5.84 20.41
CA GLU A 68 -0.90 -6.37 20.72
C GLU A 68 -2.03 -5.39 20.35
N GLU A 69 -1.72 -4.10 20.25
CA GLU A 69 -2.67 -3.08 19.81
C GLU A 69 -2.85 -3.07 18.28
N ILE A 70 -1.99 -3.76 17.52
CA ILE A 70 -2.15 -3.92 16.07
C ILE A 70 -3.10 -5.06 15.81
N ILE A 71 -4.33 -4.73 15.44
CA ILE A 71 -5.44 -5.68 15.31
C ILE A 71 -5.42 -6.34 13.93
N GLY A 72 -5.65 -7.65 13.88
CA GLY A 72 -5.88 -8.42 12.65
C GLY A 72 -4.64 -8.69 11.81
N GLN A 73 -3.43 -8.59 12.40
CA GLN A 73 -2.17 -8.79 11.68
C GLN A 73 -1.24 -9.83 12.37
N GLU A 74 -1.80 -10.79 13.08
CA GLU A 74 -1.05 -11.74 13.91
C GLU A 74 0.01 -12.49 13.08
N ASN A 75 -0.35 -12.96 11.89
CA ASN A 75 0.56 -13.69 10.99
C ASN A 75 1.64 -12.77 10.42
N GLY A 76 1.28 -11.56 9.99
CA GLY A 76 2.22 -10.56 9.48
C GLY A 76 3.23 -10.14 10.55
N ILE A 77 2.77 -9.90 11.78
CA ILE A 77 3.63 -9.56 12.94
C ILE A 77 4.56 -10.72 13.28
N LYS A 78 4.06 -11.96 13.28
CA LYS A 78 4.86 -13.15 13.54
C LYS A 78 5.97 -13.33 12.49
N ALA A 79 5.64 -13.14 11.21
CA ALA A 79 6.61 -13.20 10.11
C ALA A 79 7.65 -12.08 10.23
N LEU A 80 7.23 -10.85 10.56
CA LEU A 80 8.11 -9.70 10.74
C LEU A 80 9.07 -9.90 11.93
N ARG A 81 8.59 -10.49 13.06
CA ARG A 81 9.44 -10.90 14.18
C ARG A 81 10.49 -11.92 13.75
N ALA A 82 10.09 -12.95 13.01
CA ALA A 82 11.01 -13.99 12.53
C ALA A 82 12.10 -13.41 11.63
N ALA A 83 11.75 -12.46 10.77
CA ALA A 83 12.68 -11.86 9.81
C ALA A 83 13.63 -10.82 10.45
N LEU A 84 13.20 -10.08 11.49
CA LEU A 84 13.99 -8.96 12.04
C LEU A 84 14.63 -9.26 13.40
N CYS A 85 13.98 -10.05 14.28
CA CYS A 85 14.42 -10.25 15.65
C CYS A 85 15.44 -11.39 15.82
N GLY A 86 15.87 -12.02 14.74
CA GLY A 86 16.89 -13.09 14.77
C GLY A 86 18.33 -12.55 14.77
N PRO A 87 19.33 -13.43 14.90
CA PRO A 87 20.75 -13.06 14.86
C PRO A 87 21.18 -12.53 13.47
N ASN A 88 20.46 -12.89 12.42
CA ASN A 88 20.70 -12.46 11.04
C ASN A 88 19.45 -11.76 10.47
N PRO A 89 19.17 -10.49 10.84
CA PRO A 89 18.00 -9.80 10.36
C PRO A 89 18.06 -9.57 8.85
N GLN A 90 16.89 -9.73 8.21
CA GLN A 90 16.74 -9.68 6.75
C GLN A 90 16.22 -8.32 6.30
N HIS A 91 16.39 -8.00 5.02
CA HIS A 91 15.62 -6.93 4.37
C HIS A 91 14.20 -7.42 4.13
N ILE A 92 13.22 -6.54 4.25
CA ILE A 92 11.80 -6.91 4.28
C ILE A 92 11.01 -6.01 3.33
N LEU A 93 10.06 -6.61 2.62
CA LEU A 93 9.00 -5.91 1.91
C LEU A 93 7.66 -6.25 2.55
N ILE A 94 6.91 -5.23 2.99
CA ILE A 94 5.59 -5.38 3.59
C ILE A 94 4.55 -4.92 2.57
N TYR A 95 3.76 -5.86 2.08
CA TYR A 95 2.62 -5.60 1.21
C TYR A 95 1.34 -5.48 2.04
N GLY A 96 0.44 -4.64 1.63
CA GLY A 96 -0.90 -4.56 2.23
C GLY A 96 -1.54 -3.19 2.08
N PRO A 97 -2.87 -3.09 2.28
CA PRO A 97 -3.62 -1.86 2.10
C PRO A 97 -3.19 -0.75 3.08
N PRO A 98 -3.55 0.50 2.81
CA PRO A 98 -3.24 1.61 3.72
C PRO A 98 -3.99 1.46 5.05
N GLY A 99 -3.39 1.94 6.13
CA GLY A 99 -4.05 1.99 7.45
C GLY A 99 -4.14 0.66 8.20
N VAL A 100 -3.44 -0.40 7.77
CA VAL A 100 -3.40 -1.71 8.47
C VAL A 100 -2.30 -1.83 9.53
N GLY A 101 -1.49 -0.77 9.73
CA GLY A 101 -0.48 -0.73 10.78
C GLY A 101 0.94 -1.13 10.36
N LYS A 102 1.28 -1.16 9.05
CA LYS A 102 2.61 -1.53 8.54
C LYS A 102 3.76 -0.77 9.22
N THR A 103 3.70 0.56 9.22
CA THR A 103 4.71 1.44 9.81
C THR A 103 4.83 1.25 11.32
N ALA A 104 3.69 1.14 12.03
CA ALA A 104 3.67 0.92 13.48
C ALA A 104 4.30 -0.43 13.83
N ALA A 105 3.97 -1.50 13.11
CA ALA A 105 4.55 -2.83 13.29
C ALA A 105 6.07 -2.81 13.10
N ALA A 106 6.56 -2.21 12.01
CA ALA A 106 8.00 -2.12 11.71
C ALA A 106 8.77 -1.41 12.84
N ARG A 107 8.23 -0.29 13.34
CA ARG A 107 8.84 0.48 14.44
C ARG A 107 8.87 -0.31 15.74
N LEU A 108 7.73 -0.90 16.13
CA LEU A 108 7.60 -1.64 17.38
C LEU A 108 8.45 -2.92 17.40
N ILE A 109 8.58 -3.59 16.26
CA ILE A 109 9.43 -4.78 16.16
C ILE A 109 10.91 -4.45 16.26
N LEU A 110 11.37 -3.30 15.74
CA LEU A 110 12.74 -2.86 16.00
C LEU A 110 12.99 -2.64 17.51
N GLU A 111 12.04 -2.00 18.21
CA GLU A 111 12.15 -1.82 19.67
C GLU A 111 12.15 -3.17 20.42
N GLU A 112 11.42 -4.17 19.94
CA GLU A 112 11.51 -5.54 20.46
C GLU A 112 12.87 -6.17 20.13
N ALA A 113 13.36 -6.02 18.89
CA ALA A 113 14.64 -6.57 18.46
C ALA A 113 15.82 -6.04 19.25
N LYS A 114 15.83 -4.74 19.61
CA LYS A 114 16.86 -4.12 20.47
C LYS A 114 16.97 -4.76 21.86
N LYS A 115 15.88 -5.34 22.36
CA LYS A 115 15.80 -5.95 23.69
C LYS A 115 16.17 -7.42 23.71
N ARG A 116 16.26 -8.05 22.51
CA ARG A 116 16.55 -9.49 22.41
C ARG A 116 18.03 -9.77 22.49
N GLU A 117 18.36 -10.72 23.31
CA GLU A 117 19.73 -11.26 23.41
C GLU A 117 20.14 -11.92 22.08
N GLY A 118 21.34 -11.62 21.59
CA GLY A 118 21.83 -12.11 20.30
C GLY A 118 21.37 -11.32 19.07
N SER A 119 20.56 -10.27 19.25
CA SER A 119 20.22 -9.35 18.16
C SER A 119 21.40 -8.45 17.79
N PRO A 120 21.69 -8.20 16.52
CA PRO A 120 22.75 -7.27 16.12
C PRO A 120 22.37 -5.80 16.29
N PHE A 121 21.09 -5.50 16.59
CA PHE A 121 20.65 -4.13 16.84
C PHE A 121 21.04 -3.69 18.25
N GLY A 122 21.95 -2.70 18.33
CA GLY A 122 22.28 -2.08 19.61
C GLY A 122 21.15 -1.19 20.15
N ALA A 123 21.24 -0.82 21.42
CA ALA A 123 20.26 0.10 22.04
C ALA A 123 20.10 1.44 21.30
N GLY A 124 21.16 1.90 20.64
CA GLY A 124 21.16 3.12 19.83
C GLY A 124 20.70 2.94 18.38
N ALA A 125 20.24 1.76 17.96
CA ALA A 125 19.77 1.52 16.59
C ALA A 125 18.61 2.45 16.25
N ARG A 126 18.75 3.19 15.13
CA ARG A 126 17.76 4.19 14.70
C ARG A 126 16.71 3.58 13.80
N PHE A 127 15.48 4.08 13.92
CA PHE A 127 14.42 3.89 12.93
C PHE A 127 14.32 5.16 12.10
N VAL A 128 14.84 5.11 10.88
CA VAL A 128 14.78 6.24 9.93
C VAL A 128 13.63 5.97 8.98
N GLU A 129 12.66 6.88 8.93
CA GLU A 129 11.44 6.78 8.15
C GLU A 129 11.45 7.79 7.01
N ILE A 130 11.16 7.32 5.81
CA ILE A 130 11.01 8.13 4.61
C ILE A 130 9.76 7.69 3.86
N ASP A 131 9.06 8.65 3.29
CA ASP A 131 7.98 8.43 2.34
C ASP A 131 8.49 8.64 0.91
N ALA A 132 8.46 7.58 0.10
CA ALA A 132 8.97 7.62 -1.28
C ALA A 132 8.17 8.58 -2.17
N THR A 133 6.90 8.83 -1.86
CA THR A 133 6.05 9.78 -2.62
C THR A 133 6.51 11.23 -2.48
N THR A 134 7.24 11.55 -1.41
CA THR A 134 7.78 12.90 -1.15
C THR A 134 9.18 13.10 -1.74
N LEU A 135 9.83 12.03 -2.18
CA LEU A 135 11.18 12.07 -2.73
C LEU A 135 11.15 12.52 -4.18
N GLN A 136 11.45 13.79 -4.41
CA GLN A 136 11.65 14.28 -5.77
C GLN A 136 13.01 13.80 -6.30
N PHE A 137 12.99 13.24 -7.50
CA PHE A 137 14.21 12.90 -8.21
C PHE A 137 14.82 14.17 -8.84
N ASP A 138 16.01 14.56 -8.38
CA ASP A 138 16.80 15.65 -8.99
C ASP A 138 17.89 15.03 -9.88
N GLU A 139 17.77 15.23 -11.18
CA GLU A 139 18.75 14.75 -12.17
C GLU A 139 20.17 15.30 -11.90
N ARG A 140 20.28 16.48 -11.28
CA ARG A 140 21.55 17.12 -10.95
C ARG A 140 22.21 16.59 -9.68
N ASN A 141 21.52 15.68 -8.94
CA ASN A 141 21.97 15.14 -7.64
C ASN A 141 22.37 16.21 -6.59
N ILE A 142 21.79 17.40 -6.66
CA ILE A 142 22.13 18.52 -5.77
C ILE A 142 21.58 18.25 -4.37
N ALA A 143 20.40 17.62 -4.29
CA ALA A 143 19.78 17.23 -3.04
C ALA A 143 19.13 15.87 -3.19
N ASP A 144 19.75 14.82 -2.68
CA ASP A 144 19.16 13.47 -2.60
C ASP A 144 18.98 13.11 -1.12
N PRO A 145 17.75 13.25 -0.57
CA PRO A 145 17.49 12.95 0.84
C PRO A 145 17.73 11.49 1.19
N LEU A 146 17.55 10.58 0.24
CA LEU A 146 17.71 9.14 0.46
C LEU A 146 19.20 8.75 0.55
N LEU A 147 19.97 9.12 -0.46
CA LEU A 147 21.36 8.66 -0.61
C LEU A 147 22.38 9.65 -0.06
N GLY A 148 21.97 10.89 0.03
CA GLY A 148 22.86 12.00 0.35
C GLY A 148 23.41 12.72 -0.89
N SER A 149 23.99 13.85 -0.67
CA SER A 149 24.46 14.76 -1.72
C SER A 149 25.85 15.27 -1.44
N VAL A 150 26.46 15.91 -2.43
CA VAL A 150 27.71 16.66 -2.25
C VAL A 150 27.44 18.14 -2.49
N HIS A 151 27.70 18.96 -1.48
CA HIS A 151 27.69 20.39 -1.63
C HIS A 151 29.04 20.84 -2.27
N ASP A 152 28.98 21.03 -3.57
CA ASP A 152 30.13 21.53 -4.32
C ASP A 152 30.40 23.03 -4.07
N PRO A 153 31.64 23.48 -4.22
CA PRO A 153 32.06 24.86 -3.93
C PRO A 153 31.28 25.95 -4.66
N ILE A 154 30.76 25.67 -5.85
CA ILE A 154 29.93 26.60 -6.64
C ILE A 154 28.69 27.06 -5.89
N TYR A 155 28.10 26.18 -5.06
CA TYR A 155 26.89 26.49 -4.29
C TYR A 155 27.20 27.15 -2.93
N GLN A 156 28.49 27.24 -2.53
CA GLN A 156 28.91 27.84 -1.25
C GLN A 156 29.16 29.36 -1.34
N GLY A 157 28.88 29.97 -2.50
CA GLY A 157 29.19 31.37 -2.77
C GLY A 157 30.70 31.56 -2.77
N ALA A 158 31.34 31.61 -3.94
CA ALA A 158 32.75 32.01 -4.06
C ALA A 158 32.85 33.41 -3.50
N GLY A 159 33.30 33.54 -2.26
CA GLY A 159 33.72 34.82 -1.72
C GLY A 159 34.75 35.44 -2.66
N ALA A 160 34.93 36.78 -2.65
CA ALA A 160 35.73 37.60 -3.56
C ALA A 160 37.20 37.17 -3.78
N PHE A 161 37.62 36.05 -3.23
CA PHE A 161 38.98 35.49 -3.31
C PHE A 161 38.96 34.02 -3.76
N GLY A 162 38.33 33.67 -4.85
CA GLY A 162 38.60 32.52 -5.71
C GLY A 162 39.18 31.21 -5.13
N ASN A 163 39.13 30.96 -3.83
CA ASN A 163 39.50 29.69 -3.25
C ASN A 163 38.38 28.71 -3.51
N ALA A 164 38.62 27.78 -4.42
CA ALA A 164 37.76 26.64 -4.66
C ALA A 164 37.40 26.00 -3.31
N GLY A 165 36.17 26.17 -2.85
CA GLY A 165 35.72 25.61 -1.58
C GLY A 165 35.90 24.08 -1.59
N THR A 166 35.90 23.47 -0.44
CA THR A 166 36.03 22.02 -0.32
C THR A 166 34.67 21.35 -0.57
N PRO A 167 34.56 20.36 -1.47
CA PRO A 167 33.32 19.61 -1.64
C PRO A 167 32.95 18.89 -0.33
N ARG A 168 31.74 19.13 0.18
CA ARG A 168 31.29 18.58 1.47
C ARG A 168 30.21 17.54 1.24
N PRO A 169 30.50 16.26 1.48
CA PRO A 169 29.46 15.21 1.48
C PRO A 169 28.47 15.42 2.61
N ARG A 170 27.17 15.36 2.30
CA ARG A 170 26.09 15.33 3.28
C ARG A 170 25.47 13.93 3.29
N PRO A 171 25.37 13.29 4.46
CA PRO A 171 24.73 11.98 4.57
C PRO A 171 23.24 12.08 4.22
N GLY A 172 22.73 11.06 3.56
CA GLY A 172 21.30 10.84 3.41
C GLY A 172 20.80 9.80 4.39
N ALA A 173 19.52 9.48 4.30
CA ALA A 173 18.85 8.55 5.21
C ALA A 173 19.50 7.16 5.27
N VAL A 174 20.08 6.67 4.17
CA VAL A 174 20.83 5.39 4.17
C VAL A 174 22.02 5.41 5.14
N CYS A 175 22.69 6.55 5.30
CA CYS A 175 23.78 6.69 6.26
C CYS A 175 23.26 6.93 7.70
N GLU A 176 22.15 7.67 7.83
CA GLU A 176 21.51 7.92 9.14
C GLU A 176 20.95 6.64 9.76
N ALA A 177 20.48 5.71 8.91
CA ALA A 177 19.99 4.40 9.31
C ALA A 177 21.08 3.38 9.65
N HIS A 178 22.37 3.75 9.52
CA HIS A 178 23.48 2.83 9.80
C HIS A 178 23.37 2.20 11.20
N GLY A 179 23.49 0.88 11.26
CA GLY A 179 23.30 0.10 12.50
C GLY A 179 21.85 -0.06 12.96
N GLY A 180 20.88 0.38 12.15
CA GLY A 180 19.45 0.36 12.46
C GLY A 180 18.59 -0.10 11.30
N VAL A 181 17.40 0.50 11.19
CA VAL A 181 16.39 0.22 10.16
C VAL A 181 16.12 1.48 9.35
N LEU A 182 16.15 1.33 8.02
CA LEU A 182 15.60 2.27 7.07
C LEU A 182 14.21 1.78 6.67
N PHE A 183 13.18 2.52 7.05
CA PHE A 183 11.80 2.28 6.65
C PHE A 183 11.45 3.21 5.48
N ILE A 184 11.00 2.64 4.37
CA ILE A 184 10.56 3.41 3.21
C ILE A 184 9.09 3.08 2.99
N ASP A 185 8.22 4.07 3.24
CA ASP A 185 6.80 3.95 2.92
C ASP A 185 6.59 4.17 1.42
N GLU A 186 5.65 3.45 0.84
CA GLU A 186 5.34 3.38 -0.59
C GLU A 186 6.61 3.21 -1.45
N ILE A 187 7.47 2.25 -1.09
CA ILE A 187 8.76 2.00 -1.76
C ILE A 187 8.63 1.79 -3.28
N GLY A 188 7.46 1.35 -3.74
CA GLY A 188 7.15 1.20 -5.18
C GLY A 188 7.10 2.52 -5.94
N GLU A 189 7.02 3.67 -5.26
CA GLU A 189 7.02 5.01 -5.85
C GLU A 189 8.43 5.58 -6.08
N LEU A 190 9.49 4.89 -5.62
CA LEU A 190 10.85 5.34 -5.85
C LEU A 190 11.16 5.40 -7.34
N HIS A 191 11.79 6.51 -7.75
CA HIS A 191 12.28 6.63 -9.12
C HIS A 191 13.30 5.51 -9.44
N PRO A 192 13.28 4.91 -10.66
CA PRO A 192 14.14 3.77 -11.00
C PRO A 192 15.63 4.00 -10.74
N VAL A 193 16.12 5.23 -10.93
CA VAL A 193 17.53 5.59 -10.65
C VAL A 193 17.83 5.53 -9.15
N GLN A 194 16.92 6.03 -8.29
CA GLN A 194 17.07 5.97 -6.84
C GLN A 194 16.99 4.51 -6.35
N MET A 195 16.07 3.73 -6.92
CA MET A 195 15.95 2.30 -6.64
C MET A 195 17.26 1.55 -6.95
N ASN A 196 17.84 1.76 -8.13
CA ASN A 196 19.09 1.11 -8.52
C ASN A 196 20.27 1.51 -7.62
N LYS A 197 20.34 2.77 -7.22
CA LYS A 197 21.36 3.25 -6.26
C LYS A 197 21.14 2.63 -4.87
N LEU A 198 19.88 2.55 -4.39
CA LEU A 198 19.53 1.88 -3.13
C LEU A 198 19.98 0.41 -3.15
N LEU A 199 19.67 -0.33 -4.22
CA LEU A 199 20.10 -1.71 -4.40
C LEU A 199 21.61 -1.85 -4.28
N LYS A 200 22.37 -0.91 -4.86
CA LYS A 200 23.83 -0.90 -4.75
C LYS A 200 24.32 -0.66 -3.31
N VAL A 201 23.64 0.22 -2.57
CA VAL A 201 23.97 0.44 -1.14
C VAL A 201 23.66 -0.81 -0.30
N LEU A 202 22.58 -1.53 -0.59
CA LEU A 202 22.23 -2.79 0.10
C LEU A 202 23.30 -3.88 -0.10
N GLU A 203 23.92 -3.93 -1.29
CA GLU A 203 25.02 -4.87 -1.60
C GLU A 203 26.34 -4.45 -0.95
N ASP A 204 26.75 -3.19 -1.19
CA ASP A 204 28.06 -2.69 -0.78
C ASP A 204 28.11 -2.30 0.72
N ARG A 205 26.95 -2.05 1.34
CA ARG A 205 26.77 -1.48 2.70
C ARG A 205 27.48 -0.14 2.90
N VAL A 206 27.63 0.58 1.81
CA VAL A 206 28.36 1.86 1.75
C VAL A 206 27.67 2.79 0.77
N ALA A 207 27.44 4.04 1.15
CA ALA A 207 27.00 5.11 0.26
C ALA A 207 28.21 5.79 -0.37
N ARG A 208 28.30 5.78 -1.71
CA ARG A 208 29.42 6.38 -2.46
C ARG A 208 29.03 7.75 -2.98
N PHE A 209 29.93 8.71 -2.79
CA PHE A 209 29.77 10.08 -3.25
C PHE A 209 30.69 10.36 -4.44
N GLN A 210 30.22 11.16 -5.37
CA GLN A 210 31.00 11.63 -6.52
C GLN A 210 30.87 13.14 -6.63
N SER A 211 31.98 13.82 -6.92
CA SER A 211 32.02 15.25 -7.19
C SER A 211 33.11 15.55 -8.22
N SER A 212 32.77 16.39 -9.18
CA SER A 212 33.72 16.88 -10.19
C SER A 212 34.78 17.80 -9.59
N TYR A 213 34.54 18.31 -8.38
CA TYR A 213 35.46 19.21 -7.66
C TYR A 213 36.39 18.51 -6.68
N TYR A 214 36.25 17.19 -6.54
CA TYR A 214 37.12 16.41 -5.68
C TYR A 214 38.38 15.97 -6.42
N SER A 215 39.54 16.30 -5.84
CA SER A 215 40.83 15.79 -6.28
C SER A 215 41.56 15.11 -5.12
N SER A 216 42.01 13.89 -5.35
CA SER A 216 42.77 13.12 -4.35
C SER A 216 44.15 13.72 -4.03
N SER A 217 44.68 14.57 -4.91
CA SER A 217 45.98 15.26 -4.76
C SER A 217 45.89 16.60 -4.01
N ASN A 218 44.67 17.10 -3.78
CA ASN A 218 44.47 18.40 -3.12
C ASN A 218 44.67 18.30 -1.61
N LYS A 219 45.81 18.76 -1.12
CA LYS A 219 46.18 18.73 0.31
C LYS A 219 45.36 19.69 1.18
N SER A 220 44.61 20.63 0.61
CA SER A 220 43.75 21.54 1.37
C SER A 220 42.44 20.87 1.83
N ILE A 221 42.08 19.71 1.25
CA ILE A 221 40.91 18.95 1.62
C ILE A 221 41.19 18.15 2.91
N PRO A 222 40.33 18.25 3.94
CA PRO A 222 40.50 17.49 5.18
C PRO A 222 40.60 15.97 4.98
N PRO A 223 41.43 15.25 5.76
CA PRO A 223 41.66 13.81 5.58
C PRO A 223 40.38 12.97 5.65
N TYR A 224 39.39 13.33 6.50
CA TYR A 224 38.13 12.63 6.62
C TYR A 224 37.29 12.70 5.34
N ILE A 225 37.32 13.83 4.61
CA ILE A 225 36.64 13.99 3.33
C ILE A 225 37.29 13.10 2.27
N HIS A 226 38.62 13.04 2.24
CA HIS A 226 39.36 12.10 1.38
C HIS A 226 38.93 10.65 1.66
N GLN A 227 38.75 10.31 2.94
CA GLN A 227 38.29 8.95 3.32
C GLN A 227 36.88 8.67 2.82
N ILE A 228 35.95 9.63 2.93
CA ILE A 228 34.58 9.50 2.44
C ILE A 228 34.56 9.30 0.92
N PHE A 229 35.27 10.10 0.16
CA PHE A 229 35.31 9.93 -1.30
C PHE A 229 36.00 8.63 -1.75
N ARG A 230 36.97 8.14 -0.99
CA ARG A 230 37.68 6.89 -1.32
C ARG A 230 36.91 5.64 -0.92
N LYS A 231 36.36 5.60 0.30
CA LYS A 231 35.73 4.40 0.88
C LYS A 231 34.20 4.48 0.86
N GLY A 232 33.62 5.67 0.73
CA GLY A 232 32.21 5.96 0.96
C GLY A 232 31.89 6.15 2.44
N MET A 233 30.63 6.47 2.74
CA MET A 233 30.08 6.51 4.10
C MET A 233 29.45 5.17 4.46
N PRO A 234 29.65 4.65 5.68
CA PRO A 234 29.01 3.43 6.13
C PRO A 234 27.47 3.53 6.06
N ALA A 235 26.84 2.50 5.52
CA ALA A 235 25.39 2.41 5.34
C ALA A 235 24.93 0.94 5.49
N ASP A 236 25.35 0.27 6.57
CA ASP A 236 24.87 -1.07 6.92
C ASP A 236 23.62 -0.95 7.78
N PHE A 237 22.47 -1.16 7.18
CA PHE A 237 21.15 -1.09 7.80
C PHE A 237 20.28 -2.26 7.31
N ARG A 238 19.11 -2.44 7.94
CA ARG A 238 18.09 -3.33 7.38
C ARG A 238 16.99 -2.48 6.76
N LEU A 239 16.68 -2.79 5.49
CA LEU A 239 15.59 -2.16 4.76
C LEU A 239 14.27 -2.80 5.16
N ILE A 240 13.28 -1.97 5.46
CA ILE A 240 11.88 -2.35 5.51
C ILE A 240 11.13 -1.44 4.53
N GLY A 241 10.75 -2.00 3.38
CA GLY A 241 9.92 -1.29 2.41
C GLY A 241 8.45 -1.64 2.63
N ALA A 242 7.58 -0.64 2.73
CA ALA A 242 6.13 -0.85 2.73
C ALA A 242 5.54 -0.39 1.40
N THR A 243 4.50 -1.07 0.93
CA THR A 243 3.83 -0.71 -0.31
C THR A 243 2.37 -1.17 -0.32
N THR A 244 1.55 -0.45 -1.08
CA THR A 244 0.18 -0.84 -1.42
C THR A 244 0.09 -1.52 -2.77
N ARG A 245 1.17 -1.52 -3.55
CA ARG A 245 1.25 -2.15 -4.88
C ARG A 245 1.32 -3.67 -4.78
N ASN A 246 0.90 -4.34 -5.86
CA ASN A 246 1.05 -5.79 -5.98
C ASN A 246 2.53 -6.19 -6.15
N PRO A 247 2.92 -7.41 -5.72
CA PRO A 247 4.31 -7.88 -5.87
C PRO A 247 4.85 -7.80 -7.30
N GLN A 248 4.00 -8.02 -8.31
CA GLN A 248 4.38 -7.97 -9.73
C GLN A 248 4.78 -6.57 -10.21
N GLU A 249 4.33 -5.52 -9.52
CA GLU A 249 4.65 -4.13 -9.83
C GLU A 249 5.97 -3.66 -9.19
N ILE A 250 6.52 -4.45 -8.27
CA ILE A 250 7.78 -4.17 -7.60
C ILE A 250 8.93 -4.84 -8.36
N PRO A 251 10.05 -4.12 -8.63
CA PRO A 251 11.18 -4.69 -9.36
C PRO A 251 11.70 -5.98 -8.74
N GLU A 252 11.88 -7.02 -9.56
CA GLU A 252 12.37 -8.33 -9.13
C GLU A 252 13.74 -8.23 -8.42
N ALA A 253 14.59 -7.31 -8.86
CA ALA A 253 15.89 -7.06 -8.26
C ALA A 253 15.80 -6.66 -6.77
N LEU A 254 14.74 -5.98 -6.35
CA LEU A 254 14.49 -5.66 -4.94
C LEU A 254 13.86 -6.86 -4.22
N ARG A 255 12.85 -7.48 -4.84
CA ARG A 255 12.13 -8.62 -4.27
C ARG A 255 13.05 -9.79 -3.92
N SER A 256 13.99 -10.12 -4.83
CA SER A 256 14.95 -11.21 -4.64
C SER A 256 15.91 -11.01 -3.45
N ARG A 257 16.04 -9.78 -2.93
CA ARG A 257 16.89 -9.44 -1.78
C ARG A 257 16.13 -9.29 -0.47
N CYS A 258 14.80 -9.33 -0.53
CA CYS A 258 13.93 -9.07 0.61
C CYS A 258 13.04 -10.28 0.92
N THR A 259 12.70 -10.44 2.19
CA THR A 259 11.61 -11.33 2.61
C THR A 259 10.28 -10.61 2.41
N GLU A 260 9.37 -11.22 1.67
CA GLU A 260 8.04 -10.67 1.42
C GLU A 260 7.09 -11.05 2.55
N ILE A 261 6.41 -10.05 3.12
CA ILE A 261 5.44 -10.21 4.20
C ILE A 261 4.15 -9.51 3.80
N PHE A 262 3.02 -10.18 3.99
CA PHE A 262 1.71 -9.68 3.61
C PHE A 262 0.91 -9.31 4.86
N PHE A 263 0.42 -8.07 4.89
CA PHE A 263 -0.54 -7.58 5.85
C PHE A 263 -1.92 -7.60 5.20
N GLU A 264 -2.83 -8.32 5.84
CA GLU A 264 -4.17 -8.54 5.30
C GLU A 264 -5.06 -7.29 5.47
N PRO A 265 -6.04 -7.11 4.57
CA PRO A 265 -7.10 -6.13 4.78
C PRO A 265 -7.82 -6.40 6.10
N LEU A 266 -8.13 -5.34 6.83
CA LEU A 266 -8.86 -5.46 8.09
C LEU A 266 -10.29 -5.95 7.84
N ASP A 267 -10.71 -6.96 8.57
CA ASP A 267 -12.10 -7.39 8.59
C ASP A 267 -12.97 -6.40 9.38
N ARG A 268 -14.29 -6.58 9.32
CA ARG A 268 -15.23 -5.71 10.01
C ARG A 268 -14.98 -5.69 11.51
N THR A 269 -14.69 -6.83 12.10
CA THR A 269 -14.50 -6.97 13.55
C THR A 269 -13.24 -6.25 14.02
N ALA A 270 -12.18 -6.27 13.20
CA ALA A 270 -10.96 -5.52 13.45
C ALA A 270 -11.20 -4.00 13.37
N VAL A 271 -11.91 -3.54 12.33
CA VAL A 271 -12.28 -2.11 12.19
C VAL A 271 -13.17 -1.65 13.33
N GLU A 272 -14.14 -2.47 13.77
CA GLU A 272 -15.00 -2.20 14.92
C GLU A 272 -14.20 -2.03 16.22
N LYS A 273 -13.23 -2.92 16.49
CA LYS A 273 -12.32 -2.81 17.64
C LYS A 273 -11.44 -1.55 17.59
N ILE A 274 -10.97 -1.18 16.38
CA ILE A 274 -10.19 0.07 16.20
C ILE A 274 -11.07 1.28 16.51
N ALA A 275 -12.30 1.32 16.04
CA ALA A 275 -13.26 2.38 16.36
C ALA A 275 -13.53 2.47 17.86
N GLU A 276 -13.75 1.32 18.51
CA GLU A 276 -13.96 1.22 19.95
C GLU A 276 -12.75 1.76 20.74
N ASN A 277 -11.54 1.31 20.39
CA ASN A 277 -10.31 1.77 21.02
C ASN A 277 -10.12 3.29 20.85
N SER A 278 -10.47 3.82 19.68
CA SER A 278 -10.37 5.25 19.38
C SER A 278 -11.37 6.08 20.18
N LEU A 279 -12.63 5.64 20.31
CA LEU A 279 -13.65 6.28 21.14
C LEU A 279 -13.28 6.24 22.63
N ARG A 280 -12.73 5.11 23.09
CA ARG A 280 -12.25 4.98 24.48
C ARG A 280 -11.11 5.94 24.79
N ARG A 281 -10.14 6.10 23.85
CA ARG A 281 -9.04 7.08 24.02
C ARG A 281 -9.52 8.52 23.96
N ALA A 282 -10.56 8.81 23.15
CA ALA A 282 -11.19 10.12 23.11
C ALA A 282 -12.00 10.46 24.38
N GLY A 283 -12.25 9.48 25.26
CA GLY A 283 -12.92 9.69 26.54
C GLY A 283 -14.39 10.06 26.45
N ILE A 284 -15.06 9.74 25.34
CA ILE A 284 -16.46 10.07 25.11
C ILE A 284 -17.35 8.83 25.15
N SER A 285 -18.55 8.96 25.74
CA SER A 285 -19.55 7.89 25.75
C SER A 285 -20.20 7.74 24.36
N TYR A 286 -20.64 6.56 24.01
CA TYR A 286 -21.29 6.29 22.74
C TYR A 286 -22.45 5.30 22.87
N GLU A 287 -23.33 5.27 21.87
CA GLU A 287 -24.46 4.36 21.80
C GLU A 287 -24.00 2.93 21.50
N GLU A 288 -24.67 1.94 22.10
CA GLU A 288 -24.42 0.53 21.80
C GLU A 288 -24.59 0.23 20.31
N GLY A 289 -23.66 -0.53 19.72
CA GLY A 289 -23.64 -0.84 18.29
C GLY A 289 -23.10 0.28 17.37
N LEU A 290 -22.71 1.45 17.90
CA LEU A 290 -22.15 2.53 17.11
C LEU A 290 -20.86 2.12 16.38
N CYS A 291 -19.97 1.37 17.04
CA CYS A 291 -18.70 0.90 16.45
C CYS A 291 -18.96 0.01 15.22
N GLY A 292 -19.95 -0.88 15.28
CA GLY A 292 -20.37 -1.71 14.16
C GLY A 292 -20.95 -0.92 12.99
N ARG A 293 -21.63 0.22 13.27
CA ARG A 293 -22.09 1.16 12.25
C ARG A 293 -20.93 1.95 11.64
N ILE A 294 -19.97 2.42 12.43
CA ILE A 294 -18.73 3.05 11.93
C ILE A 294 -17.99 2.10 10.98
N ALA A 295 -17.85 0.83 11.36
CA ALA A 295 -17.20 -0.18 10.53
C ALA A 295 -17.96 -0.48 9.20
N ALA A 296 -19.22 -0.08 9.08
CA ALA A 296 -19.96 -0.17 7.84
C ALA A 296 -19.57 0.93 6.82
N TYR A 297 -19.01 2.04 7.28
CA TYR A 297 -18.53 3.15 6.43
C TYR A 297 -17.02 3.16 6.23
N ALA A 298 -16.26 2.53 7.15
CA ALA A 298 -14.81 2.59 7.16
C ALA A 298 -14.19 1.42 6.36
N GLY A 299 -13.43 1.73 5.30
CA GLY A 299 -12.69 0.76 4.50
C GLY A 299 -11.44 0.21 5.19
N GLY A 300 -10.97 0.87 6.26
CA GLY A 300 -9.76 0.50 7.00
C GLY A 300 -9.66 1.22 8.34
N GLY A 301 -8.56 0.96 9.06
CA GLY A 301 -8.34 1.54 10.37
C GLY A 301 -8.25 3.07 10.36
N ARG A 302 -7.60 3.65 9.35
CA ARG A 302 -7.47 5.11 9.21
C ARG A 302 -8.83 5.79 9.02
N ASP A 303 -9.70 5.21 8.19
CA ASP A 303 -11.05 5.75 7.96
C ASP A 303 -11.90 5.71 9.23
N ALA A 304 -11.80 4.60 9.99
CA ALA A 304 -12.50 4.46 11.27
C ALA A 304 -12.07 5.53 12.27
N VAL A 305 -10.76 5.77 12.40
CA VAL A 305 -10.23 6.81 13.30
C VAL A 305 -10.64 8.20 12.86
N ASN A 306 -10.61 8.51 11.56
CA ASN A 306 -11.04 9.80 11.01
C ASN A 306 -12.54 10.05 11.27
N LEU A 307 -13.39 9.03 11.09
CA LEU A 307 -14.80 9.14 11.45
C LEU A 307 -14.98 9.40 12.94
N VAL A 308 -14.30 8.65 13.80
CA VAL A 308 -14.33 8.86 15.25
C VAL A 308 -13.87 10.27 15.62
N GLN A 309 -12.83 10.80 14.99
CA GLN A 309 -12.38 12.17 15.21
C GLN A 309 -13.44 13.20 14.83
N SER A 310 -14.09 13.02 13.68
CA SER A 310 -15.18 13.91 13.25
C SER A 310 -16.36 13.87 14.23
N LEU A 311 -16.74 12.67 14.69
CA LEU A 311 -17.81 12.47 15.67
C LEU A 311 -17.50 13.11 17.03
N THR A 312 -16.27 12.95 17.51
CA THR A 312 -15.85 13.54 18.79
C THR A 312 -15.77 15.05 18.72
N SER A 313 -15.31 15.59 17.60
CA SER A 313 -15.29 17.05 17.37
C SER A 313 -16.69 17.63 17.30
N LEU A 314 -17.63 16.97 16.61
CA LEU A 314 -19.03 17.39 16.57
C LEU A 314 -19.67 17.36 17.97
N ALA A 315 -19.49 16.26 18.70
CA ALA A 315 -20.03 16.13 20.04
C ALA A 315 -19.50 17.21 21.00
N TRP A 316 -18.21 17.55 20.87
CA TRP A 316 -17.61 18.64 21.63
C TRP A 316 -18.21 20.00 21.29
N MET A 317 -18.38 20.31 19.99
CA MET A 317 -18.99 21.56 19.52
C MET A 317 -20.43 21.72 19.99
N GLU A 318 -21.20 20.64 20.03
CA GLU A 318 -22.61 20.63 20.45
C GLU A 318 -22.78 20.43 21.97
N GLY A 319 -21.70 20.32 22.74
CA GLY A 319 -21.73 20.08 24.19
C GLY A 319 -22.34 18.73 24.59
N LYS A 320 -22.34 17.75 23.68
CA LYS A 320 -22.89 16.43 23.90
C LYS A 320 -21.90 15.53 24.66
N LYS A 321 -22.40 14.79 25.63
CA LYS A 321 -21.60 13.81 26.39
C LYS A 321 -21.62 12.41 25.79
N LYS A 322 -22.52 12.16 24.83
CA LYS A 322 -22.71 10.83 24.22
C LYS A 322 -22.90 10.98 22.71
N ILE A 323 -22.20 10.15 21.95
CA ILE A 323 -22.35 10.06 20.49
C ILE A 323 -23.42 9.00 20.17
N THR A 324 -24.32 9.33 19.25
CA THR A 324 -25.41 8.45 18.79
C THR A 324 -25.30 8.17 17.29
N ALA A 325 -26.18 7.33 16.77
CA ALA A 325 -26.25 7.05 15.34
C ALA A 325 -26.54 8.30 14.49
N ARG A 326 -27.23 9.29 15.04
CA ARG A 326 -27.56 10.55 14.34
C ARG A 326 -26.31 11.37 13.98
N GLU A 327 -25.37 11.47 14.90
CA GLU A 327 -24.10 12.15 14.64
C GLU A 327 -23.30 11.40 13.57
N LEU A 328 -23.36 10.05 13.56
CA LEU A 328 -22.71 9.25 12.54
C LEU A 328 -23.32 9.48 11.15
N GLU A 329 -24.65 9.51 11.05
CA GLU A 329 -25.34 9.80 9.79
C GLU A 329 -24.93 11.17 9.25
N TRP A 330 -24.92 12.19 10.11
CA TRP A 330 -24.45 13.52 9.73
C TRP A 330 -22.99 13.52 9.28
N ALA A 331 -22.09 12.87 10.03
CA ALA A 331 -20.67 12.81 9.68
C ALA A 331 -20.44 12.04 8.35
N ALA A 332 -21.22 11.00 8.12
CA ALA A 332 -21.18 10.23 6.88
C ALA A 332 -21.65 11.07 5.68
N GLU A 333 -22.75 11.80 5.81
CA GLU A 333 -23.24 12.71 4.77
C GLU A 333 -22.26 13.86 4.51
N ALA A 334 -21.80 14.55 5.55
CA ALA A 334 -20.87 15.67 5.44
C ALA A 334 -19.52 15.25 4.82
N GLY A 335 -19.00 14.08 5.21
CA GLY A 335 -17.78 13.51 4.68
C GLY A 335 -17.95 12.71 3.38
N ARG A 336 -19.19 12.61 2.86
CA ARG A 336 -19.54 11.79 1.69
C ARG A 336 -19.10 10.33 1.80
N TYR A 337 -19.07 9.82 3.03
CA TYR A 337 -18.83 8.40 3.24
C TYR A 337 -20.03 7.60 2.74
N GLN A 338 -19.77 6.66 1.85
CA GLN A 338 -20.80 5.73 1.42
C GLN A 338 -20.68 4.44 2.25
N PRO A 339 -21.81 3.85 2.69
CA PRO A 339 -21.76 2.53 3.28
C PRO A 339 -21.02 1.60 2.33
N LEU A 340 -20.07 0.85 2.83
CA LEU A 340 -19.42 -0.19 2.05
C LEU A 340 -20.49 -1.16 1.57
N TYR A 341 -20.83 -1.07 0.27
CA TYR A 341 -21.81 -1.96 -0.32
C TYR A 341 -21.27 -3.38 -0.25
N ARG A 342 -21.88 -4.17 0.62
CA ARG A 342 -21.58 -5.59 0.73
C ARG A 342 -22.70 -6.33 0.04
N GLN A 343 -22.39 -6.93 -1.08
CA GLN A 343 -23.33 -7.86 -1.68
C GLN A 343 -23.62 -8.95 -0.66
N LYS A 344 -24.89 -9.08 -0.31
CA LYS A 344 -25.40 -10.22 0.43
C LYS A 344 -25.93 -11.23 -0.55
N ILE A 345 -25.82 -12.49 -0.21
CA ILE A 345 -26.47 -13.55 -0.98
C ILE A 345 -27.97 -13.28 -1.10
N ALA A 346 -28.55 -13.68 -2.23
CA ALA A 346 -30.00 -13.60 -2.46
C ALA A 346 -30.78 -14.36 -1.36
N LYS A 347 -32.04 -14.05 -1.19
CA LYS A 347 -32.89 -14.71 -0.17
C LYS A 347 -33.42 -16.05 -0.62
N GLN A 348 -33.43 -16.32 -1.92
CA GLN A 348 -33.99 -17.50 -2.54
C GLN A 348 -33.14 -17.98 -3.71
N PRO A 349 -33.13 -19.28 -4.02
CA PRO A 349 -32.52 -19.83 -5.21
C PRO A 349 -33.11 -19.19 -6.47
N GLN A 350 -32.29 -18.94 -7.48
CA GLN A 350 -32.71 -18.35 -8.76
C GLN A 350 -32.04 -19.08 -9.91
N VAL A 351 -32.75 -19.20 -11.02
CA VAL A 351 -32.22 -19.76 -12.26
C VAL A 351 -31.27 -18.73 -12.89
N GLY A 352 -30.11 -19.17 -13.32
CA GLY A 352 -29.12 -18.32 -13.98
C GLY A 352 -28.41 -17.34 -13.06
N VAL A 353 -28.59 -17.40 -11.74
CA VAL A 353 -27.92 -16.50 -10.77
C VAL A 353 -27.01 -17.28 -9.85
N VAL A 354 -25.74 -16.89 -9.80
CA VAL A 354 -24.70 -17.59 -9.04
C VAL A 354 -23.81 -16.60 -8.31
N ASN A 355 -23.38 -16.94 -7.08
CA ASN A 355 -22.44 -16.11 -6.34
C ASN A 355 -21.01 -16.52 -6.68
N GLY A 356 -20.33 -15.70 -7.45
CA GLY A 356 -18.88 -15.78 -7.67
C GLY A 356 -18.10 -15.08 -6.56
N LEU A 357 -16.80 -15.32 -6.48
CA LEU A 357 -15.89 -14.68 -5.54
C LEU A 357 -14.73 -14.02 -6.28
N GLY A 358 -14.50 -12.75 -5.97
CA GLY A 358 -13.40 -11.94 -6.51
C GLY A 358 -12.52 -11.34 -5.44
N VAL A 359 -11.46 -10.66 -5.86
CA VAL A 359 -10.60 -9.82 -5.02
C VAL A 359 -10.51 -8.45 -5.66
N GLN A 360 -10.73 -7.41 -4.88
CA GLN A 360 -10.54 -6.01 -5.32
C GLN A 360 -9.06 -5.65 -5.38
N GLY A 361 -8.73 -4.57 -6.08
CA GLY A 361 -7.35 -4.09 -6.21
C GLY A 361 -6.66 -3.75 -4.88
N ASN A 362 -7.43 -3.51 -3.82
CA ASN A 362 -6.91 -3.32 -2.46
C ASN A 362 -6.67 -4.64 -1.69
N GLY A 363 -6.78 -5.80 -2.34
CA GLY A 363 -6.58 -7.12 -1.74
C GLY A 363 -7.76 -7.65 -0.95
N ARG A 364 -8.91 -6.95 -0.89
CA ARG A 364 -10.11 -7.39 -0.17
C ARG A 364 -10.94 -8.34 -1.02
N GLY A 365 -11.37 -9.45 -0.41
CA GLY A 365 -12.33 -10.35 -1.04
C GLY A 365 -13.72 -9.71 -1.21
N MET A 366 -14.43 -10.10 -2.24
CA MET A 366 -15.79 -9.65 -2.52
C MET A 366 -16.65 -10.78 -3.09
N LEU A 367 -17.94 -10.72 -2.77
CA LEU A 367 -18.95 -11.53 -3.45
C LEU A 367 -19.26 -10.86 -4.80
N LEU A 368 -19.43 -11.64 -5.85
CA LEU A 368 -19.82 -11.21 -7.19
C LEU A 368 -21.11 -11.93 -7.56
N SER A 369 -22.19 -11.21 -7.83
CA SER A 369 -23.33 -11.84 -8.49
C SER A 369 -22.99 -12.04 -9.96
N VAL A 370 -23.20 -13.25 -10.46
CA VAL A 370 -23.09 -13.59 -11.88
C VAL A 370 -24.49 -13.99 -12.34
N GLU A 371 -25.02 -13.23 -13.28
CA GLU A 371 -26.34 -13.44 -13.84
C GLU A 371 -26.20 -13.90 -15.29
N ALA A 372 -26.92 -14.92 -15.68
CA ALA A 372 -26.97 -15.44 -17.04
C ALA A 372 -28.41 -15.55 -17.54
N VAL A 373 -28.63 -15.08 -18.74
CA VAL A 373 -29.88 -15.27 -19.48
C VAL A 373 -29.56 -15.90 -20.82
N VAL A 374 -30.36 -16.91 -21.19
CA VAL A 374 -30.23 -17.64 -22.45
C VAL A 374 -31.51 -17.49 -23.25
N GLN A 375 -31.40 -17.10 -24.51
CA GLN A 375 -32.54 -16.92 -25.43
C GLN A 375 -32.38 -17.80 -26.66
N LYS A 376 -33.42 -18.57 -27.01
CA LYS A 376 -33.46 -19.39 -28.23
C LYS A 376 -33.58 -18.52 -29.48
N GLY A 377 -32.97 -18.96 -30.58
CA GLY A 377 -33.08 -18.30 -31.89
C GLY A 377 -32.18 -17.08 -32.07
N GLY A 378 -31.19 -16.88 -31.20
CA GLY A 378 -30.12 -15.90 -31.35
C GLY A 378 -28.78 -16.59 -31.50
N ASN A 379 -27.77 -15.82 -31.92
CA ASN A 379 -26.38 -16.27 -31.97
C ASN A 379 -25.50 -15.20 -31.32
N GLY A 380 -24.76 -15.55 -30.30
CA GLY A 380 -23.75 -14.67 -29.74
C GLY A 380 -23.65 -14.62 -28.21
N LEU A 381 -22.62 -13.94 -27.76
CA LEU A 381 -22.29 -13.68 -26.36
C LEU A 381 -22.21 -12.19 -26.09
N THR A 382 -23.01 -11.70 -25.18
CA THR A 382 -22.84 -10.38 -24.57
C THR A 382 -22.43 -10.54 -23.11
N VAL A 383 -21.42 -9.80 -22.69
CA VAL A 383 -20.97 -9.76 -21.30
C VAL A 383 -20.94 -8.31 -20.85
N THR A 384 -21.64 -8.01 -19.74
CA THR A 384 -21.72 -6.67 -19.16
C THR A 384 -21.16 -6.67 -17.74
N GLY A 385 -20.66 -5.52 -17.27
CA GLY A 385 -20.07 -5.38 -15.93
C GLY A 385 -18.63 -5.90 -15.81
N ILE A 386 -17.95 -6.11 -16.92
CA ILE A 386 -16.52 -6.50 -16.98
C ILE A 386 -15.67 -5.40 -17.60
N VAL A 387 -14.35 -5.49 -17.42
CA VAL A 387 -13.38 -4.76 -18.24
C VAL A 387 -13.38 -5.40 -19.63
N GLU A 388 -13.63 -4.63 -20.69
CA GLU A 388 -13.67 -5.19 -22.05
C GLU A 388 -12.27 -5.33 -22.65
N GLU A 389 -11.44 -4.29 -22.52
CA GLU A 389 -10.07 -4.23 -23.06
C GLU A 389 -9.09 -3.72 -22.00
N GLU A 390 -7.90 -4.31 -21.95
CA GLU A 390 -6.79 -3.83 -21.14
C GLU A 390 -5.74 -3.14 -22.02
N GLU A 391 -5.27 -1.98 -21.58
CA GLU A 391 -4.13 -1.29 -22.20
C GLU A 391 -2.83 -1.73 -21.51
N LEU A 392 -2.02 -2.50 -22.24
CA LEU A 392 -0.67 -2.86 -21.80
C LEU A 392 0.31 -1.79 -22.28
N LYS A 393 0.84 -1.00 -21.34
CA LYS A 393 1.92 -0.03 -21.61
C LYS A 393 3.27 -0.76 -21.54
N ASN A 394 3.80 -1.14 -22.71
CA ASN A 394 5.21 -1.50 -22.82
C ASN A 394 5.98 -0.24 -23.20
N GLY A 395 7.21 -0.07 -22.71
CA GLY A 395 8.03 1.14 -22.92
C GLY A 395 8.24 1.60 -24.37
N GLN A 396 7.65 0.91 -25.37
CA GLN A 396 7.68 1.22 -26.80
C GLN A 396 6.30 1.40 -27.44
N GLY A 397 5.19 1.26 -26.70
CA GLY A 397 3.85 1.43 -27.26
C GLY A 397 2.74 0.93 -26.35
N THR A 398 1.50 1.26 -26.69
CA THR A 398 0.29 0.77 -26.02
C THR A 398 -0.31 -0.36 -26.86
N ALA A 399 -0.35 -1.57 -26.32
CA ALA A 399 -1.05 -2.70 -26.94
C ALA A 399 -2.38 -2.92 -26.20
N LYS A 400 -3.47 -3.09 -26.96
CA LYS A 400 -4.79 -3.45 -26.44
C LYS A 400 -4.98 -4.95 -26.53
N ARG A 401 -5.45 -5.58 -25.46
CA ARG A 401 -5.87 -6.98 -25.45
C ARG A 401 -7.26 -7.12 -24.84
N LYS A 402 -7.98 -8.18 -25.20
CA LYS A 402 -9.22 -8.56 -24.50
C LYS A 402 -8.90 -8.83 -23.03
N SER A 403 -9.82 -8.43 -22.14
CA SER A 403 -9.67 -8.74 -20.72
C SER A 403 -9.72 -10.25 -20.44
N ASN A 404 -9.15 -10.65 -19.31
CA ASN A 404 -9.16 -12.05 -18.89
C ASN A 404 -10.60 -12.53 -18.59
N ALA A 405 -11.47 -11.66 -18.06
CA ALA A 405 -12.88 -11.98 -17.81
C ALA A 405 -13.65 -12.25 -19.11
N ARG A 406 -13.39 -11.45 -20.15
CA ARG A 406 -14.01 -11.67 -21.47
C ARG A 406 -13.57 -13.00 -22.09
N SER A 407 -12.26 -13.28 -22.03
CA SER A 407 -11.70 -14.54 -22.53
C SER A 407 -12.25 -15.74 -21.78
N ALA A 408 -12.43 -15.64 -20.45
CA ALA A 408 -13.05 -16.69 -19.64
C ALA A 408 -14.50 -16.97 -20.04
N ALA A 409 -15.29 -15.94 -20.35
CA ALA A 409 -16.66 -16.10 -20.81
C ALA A 409 -16.73 -16.82 -22.20
N GLU A 410 -15.80 -16.50 -23.10
CA GLU A 410 -15.68 -17.19 -24.41
C GLU A 410 -15.29 -18.68 -24.21
N ASN A 411 -14.37 -18.98 -23.28
CA ASN A 411 -13.99 -20.36 -22.93
C ASN A 411 -15.17 -21.15 -22.34
N VAL A 412 -16.00 -20.51 -21.50
CA VAL A 412 -17.19 -21.13 -20.93
C VAL A 412 -18.19 -21.55 -22.00
N LEU A 413 -18.44 -20.70 -23.01
CA LEU A 413 -19.33 -21.08 -24.11
C LEU A 413 -18.80 -22.27 -24.89
N THR A 414 -17.52 -22.25 -25.25
CA THR A 414 -16.88 -23.39 -25.96
C THR A 414 -16.97 -24.69 -25.16
N LEU A 415 -16.83 -24.59 -23.81
CA LEU A 415 -16.97 -25.76 -22.95
C LEU A 415 -18.41 -26.27 -22.90
N LEU A 416 -19.40 -25.38 -22.85
CA LEU A 416 -20.83 -25.76 -22.84
C LEU A 416 -21.26 -26.49 -24.13
N GLU A 417 -20.61 -26.22 -25.26
CA GLU A 417 -20.84 -26.99 -26.50
C GLU A 417 -20.52 -28.49 -26.31
N GLN A 418 -19.54 -28.82 -25.48
CA GLN A 418 -19.21 -30.22 -25.16
C GLN A 418 -20.31 -30.92 -24.31
N PHE A 419 -21.14 -30.12 -23.62
CA PHE A 419 -22.31 -30.59 -22.88
C PHE A 419 -23.61 -30.61 -23.71
N GLY A 420 -23.49 -30.40 -25.04
CA GLY A 420 -24.62 -30.46 -25.96
C GLY A 420 -25.38 -29.14 -26.14
N PHE A 421 -24.91 -28.04 -25.60
CA PHE A 421 -25.52 -26.73 -25.75
C PHE A 421 -24.84 -25.99 -26.92
N SER A 422 -25.48 -25.96 -28.10
CA SER A 422 -24.94 -25.31 -29.30
C SER A 422 -25.01 -23.76 -29.16
N ALA A 423 -23.87 -23.10 -29.14
CA ALA A 423 -23.80 -21.64 -29.10
C ALA A 423 -24.40 -20.97 -30.37
N GLN A 424 -24.65 -21.74 -31.45
CA GLN A 424 -25.22 -21.21 -32.69
C GLN A 424 -26.74 -21.03 -32.59
N ASP A 425 -27.42 -21.77 -31.71
CA ASP A 425 -28.85 -21.77 -31.55
C ASP A 425 -29.37 -20.86 -30.43
N PHE A 426 -28.43 -20.26 -29.66
CA PHE A 426 -28.74 -19.48 -28.49
C PHE A 426 -27.96 -18.19 -28.41
N TYR A 427 -28.59 -17.14 -27.91
CA TYR A 427 -27.96 -15.92 -27.47
C TYR A 427 -27.78 -15.97 -25.96
N VAL A 428 -26.55 -15.78 -25.48
CA VAL A 428 -26.19 -15.78 -24.06
C VAL A 428 -25.80 -14.38 -23.62
N HIS A 429 -26.47 -13.89 -22.57
CA HIS A 429 -26.10 -12.64 -21.91
C HIS A 429 -25.64 -12.94 -20.48
N LEU A 430 -24.36 -12.64 -20.21
CA LEU A 430 -23.76 -12.66 -18.88
C LEU A 430 -23.70 -11.25 -18.33
N ASN A 431 -24.10 -11.05 -17.06
CA ASN A 431 -24.06 -9.76 -16.39
C ASN A 431 -23.41 -9.86 -15.02
N PHE A 432 -22.55 -8.92 -14.68
CA PHE A 432 -21.98 -8.72 -13.35
C PHE A 432 -22.53 -7.42 -12.76
N PRO A 433 -23.67 -7.48 -12.05
CA PRO A 433 -24.24 -6.29 -11.45
C PRO A 433 -23.37 -5.77 -10.30
N GLY A 434 -23.37 -4.45 -10.04
CA GLY A 434 -22.68 -3.87 -8.90
C GLY A 434 -21.78 -2.67 -9.21
N GLY A 435 -21.65 -2.28 -10.50
CA GLY A 435 -20.99 -1.05 -10.91
C GLY A 435 -19.46 -1.05 -10.80
N ILE A 436 -18.84 -2.12 -10.33
CA ILE A 436 -17.37 -2.30 -10.31
C ILE A 436 -17.03 -3.30 -11.42
N PRO A 437 -16.29 -2.88 -12.46
CA PRO A 437 -15.90 -3.79 -13.52
C PRO A 437 -15.05 -4.95 -12.98
N VAL A 438 -15.44 -6.17 -13.35
CA VAL A 438 -14.70 -7.37 -12.98
C VAL A 438 -13.66 -7.67 -14.03
N ASP A 439 -12.45 -7.98 -13.59
CA ASP A 439 -11.38 -8.52 -14.42
C ASP A 439 -10.76 -9.76 -13.77
N GLY A 440 -10.25 -10.65 -14.62
CA GLY A 440 -9.61 -11.90 -14.19
C GLY A 440 -10.43 -13.15 -14.51
N PRO A 441 -9.75 -14.29 -14.75
CA PRO A 441 -10.38 -15.54 -15.18
C PRO A 441 -11.07 -16.28 -14.03
N SER A 442 -10.91 -15.85 -12.77
CA SER A 442 -11.34 -16.57 -11.56
C SER A 442 -12.87 -16.65 -11.38
N ALA A 443 -13.63 -15.93 -12.20
CA ALA A 443 -15.10 -16.05 -12.26
C ALA A 443 -15.58 -17.12 -13.25
N GLY A 444 -14.68 -17.81 -13.96
CA GLY A 444 -15.01 -18.79 -15.00
C GLY A 444 -15.96 -19.90 -14.53
N VAL A 445 -15.70 -20.47 -13.35
CA VAL A 445 -16.56 -21.50 -12.73
C VAL A 445 -17.95 -20.95 -12.44
N ALA A 446 -18.05 -19.69 -11.97
CA ALA A 446 -19.33 -19.05 -11.68
C ALA A 446 -20.10 -18.73 -12.96
N MET A 447 -19.43 -18.26 -14.00
CA MET A 447 -20.03 -18.05 -15.33
C MET A 447 -20.56 -19.37 -15.91
N PHE A 448 -19.75 -20.44 -15.85
CA PHE A 448 -20.14 -21.76 -16.32
C PHE A 448 -21.42 -22.23 -15.65
N LEU A 449 -21.46 -22.20 -14.31
CA LEU A 449 -22.63 -22.65 -13.55
C LEU A 449 -23.86 -21.77 -13.79
N ALA A 450 -23.70 -20.45 -13.93
CA ALA A 450 -24.80 -19.53 -14.22
C ALA A 450 -25.43 -19.83 -15.59
N VAL A 451 -24.61 -19.98 -16.62
CA VAL A 451 -25.08 -20.30 -17.97
C VAL A 451 -25.70 -21.70 -18.01
N TYR A 452 -25.07 -22.69 -17.37
CA TYR A 452 -25.61 -24.05 -17.26
C TYR A 452 -26.99 -24.06 -16.58
N SER A 453 -27.14 -23.36 -15.45
CA SER A 453 -28.42 -23.17 -14.75
C SER A 453 -29.48 -22.51 -15.64
N ALA A 454 -29.10 -21.49 -16.41
CA ALA A 454 -30.02 -20.81 -17.32
C ALA A 454 -30.46 -21.71 -18.50
N PHE A 455 -29.58 -22.57 -19.02
CA PHE A 455 -29.92 -23.55 -20.06
C PHE A 455 -30.81 -24.65 -19.56
N THR A 456 -30.56 -25.19 -18.35
CA THR A 456 -31.29 -26.31 -17.79
C THR A 456 -32.54 -25.89 -17.02
N GLU A 457 -32.71 -24.59 -16.79
CA GLU A 457 -33.77 -24.01 -15.95
C GLU A 457 -33.77 -24.54 -14.49
N ILE A 458 -32.63 -25.07 -14.03
CA ILE A 458 -32.45 -25.56 -12.66
C ILE A 458 -31.84 -24.46 -11.80
N PRO A 459 -32.52 -24.04 -10.72
CA PRO A 459 -32.00 -23.00 -9.84
C PRO A 459 -30.77 -23.47 -9.05
N VAL A 460 -29.84 -22.56 -8.79
CA VAL A 460 -28.65 -22.80 -7.95
C VAL A 460 -28.93 -22.32 -6.53
N ALA A 461 -28.49 -23.10 -5.53
CA ALA A 461 -28.61 -22.73 -4.13
C ALA A 461 -28.04 -21.35 -3.85
N HIS A 462 -28.84 -20.44 -3.30
CA HIS A 462 -28.46 -19.07 -3.03
C HIS A 462 -27.33 -18.93 -1.99
N THR A 463 -27.15 -19.93 -1.11
CA THR A 463 -26.10 -19.97 -0.09
C THR A 463 -24.78 -20.53 -0.58
N LEU A 464 -24.71 -20.92 -1.85
CA LEU A 464 -23.50 -21.40 -2.51
C LEU A 464 -22.70 -20.22 -3.06
N ALA A 465 -21.38 -20.22 -2.86
CA ALA A 465 -20.45 -19.34 -3.54
C ALA A 465 -19.31 -20.15 -4.15
N LEU A 466 -18.68 -19.64 -5.22
CA LEU A 466 -17.64 -20.39 -5.90
C LEU A 466 -16.60 -19.49 -6.56
N THR A 467 -15.41 -20.04 -6.75
CA THR A 467 -14.33 -19.40 -7.49
C THR A 467 -13.48 -20.45 -8.19
N GLY A 468 -12.96 -20.09 -9.34
CA GLY A 468 -12.08 -20.93 -10.13
C GLY A 468 -12.01 -20.46 -11.58
N GLU A 469 -10.91 -20.72 -12.23
CA GLU A 469 -10.76 -20.58 -13.67
C GLU A 469 -11.17 -21.90 -14.34
N VAL A 470 -11.76 -21.83 -15.51
CA VAL A 470 -12.19 -23.01 -16.27
C VAL A 470 -11.37 -23.12 -17.55
N SER A 471 -10.77 -24.29 -17.78
CA SER A 471 -10.11 -24.61 -19.05
C SER A 471 -11.12 -25.10 -20.11
N LEU A 472 -10.72 -25.07 -21.37
CA LEU A 472 -11.53 -25.61 -22.49
C LEU A 472 -11.83 -27.12 -22.37
N HIS A 473 -11.08 -27.83 -21.53
CA HIS A 473 -11.27 -29.27 -21.27
C HIS A 473 -12.03 -29.55 -19.94
N GLY A 474 -12.66 -28.53 -19.36
CA GLY A 474 -13.45 -28.69 -18.16
C GLY A 474 -12.65 -28.86 -16.85
N GLN A 475 -11.34 -28.60 -16.87
CA GLN A 475 -10.54 -28.58 -15.66
C GLN A 475 -10.76 -27.27 -14.88
N VAL A 476 -10.88 -27.36 -13.56
CA VAL A 476 -10.94 -26.22 -12.66
C VAL A 476 -9.54 -25.87 -12.20
N LEU A 477 -9.03 -24.72 -12.67
CA LEU A 477 -7.66 -24.25 -12.45
C LEU A 477 -7.55 -23.38 -11.20
N PRO A 478 -6.36 -23.35 -10.55
CA PRO A 478 -6.14 -22.60 -9.32
C PRO A 478 -6.22 -21.08 -9.55
N VAL A 479 -6.63 -20.37 -8.50
CA VAL A 479 -6.82 -18.92 -8.50
C VAL A 479 -6.11 -18.26 -7.31
N GLY A 480 -5.83 -16.98 -7.42
CA GLY A 480 -5.25 -16.18 -6.33
C GLY A 480 -6.29 -15.72 -5.30
N GLY A 481 -5.81 -15.37 -4.09
CA GLY A 481 -6.60 -14.70 -3.07
C GLY A 481 -7.73 -15.56 -2.48
N VAL A 482 -7.54 -16.87 -2.36
CA VAL A 482 -8.61 -17.78 -1.89
C VAL A 482 -8.99 -17.48 -0.44
N GLU A 483 -8.07 -17.14 0.43
CA GLU A 483 -8.35 -16.82 1.84
C GLU A 483 -9.25 -15.59 1.96
N GLN A 484 -8.97 -14.55 1.19
CA GLN A 484 -9.79 -13.33 1.12
C GLN A 484 -11.17 -13.62 0.54
N LYS A 485 -11.26 -14.47 -0.47
CA LYS A 485 -12.52 -14.91 -1.08
C LYS A 485 -13.38 -15.70 -0.12
N LEU A 486 -12.80 -16.63 0.65
CA LEU A 486 -13.49 -17.40 1.68
C LEU A 486 -14.00 -16.51 2.82
N ALA A 487 -13.21 -15.53 3.25
CA ALA A 487 -13.65 -14.55 4.23
C ALA A 487 -14.84 -13.74 3.73
N ALA A 488 -14.82 -13.28 2.47
CA ALA A 488 -15.93 -12.55 1.87
C ALA A 488 -17.20 -13.41 1.72
N ALA A 489 -17.06 -14.68 1.34
CA ALA A 489 -18.18 -15.62 1.25
C ALA A 489 -18.86 -15.81 2.61
N LYS A 490 -18.07 -16.03 3.66
CA LYS A 490 -18.56 -16.16 5.04
C LYS A 490 -19.26 -14.89 5.50
N GLU A 491 -18.68 -13.72 5.24
CA GLU A 491 -19.27 -12.43 5.61
C GLU A 491 -20.59 -12.15 4.87
N ALA A 492 -20.71 -12.59 3.61
CA ALA A 492 -21.93 -12.48 2.82
C ALA A 492 -23.04 -13.43 3.27
N GLY A 493 -22.71 -14.45 4.08
CA GLY A 493 -23.63 -15.45 4.60
C GLY A 493 -23.69 -16.75 3.79
N ALA A 494 -22.68 -17.03 2.96
CA ALA A 494 -22.56 -18.31 2.28
C ALA A 494 -22.33 -19.44 3.30
N THR A 495 -23.00 -20.58 3.07
CA THR A 495 -22.83 -21.78 3.90
C THR A 495 -21.90 -22.80 3.23
N LYS A 496 -21.81 -22.77 1.90
CA LYS A 496 -21.01 -23.69 1.09
C LYS A 496 -20.18 -22.91 0.08
N VAL A 497 -18.89 -23.26 -0.05
CA VAL A 497 -17.99 -22.63 -1.02
C VAL A 497 -17.24 -23.71 -1.80
N LEU A 498 -17.28 -23.62 -3.15
CA LEU A 498 -16.48 -24.48 -4.01
C LEU A 498 -15.23 -23.73 -4.48
N ILE A 499 -14.09 -24.40 -4.35
CA ILE A 499 -12.77 -23.87 -4.74
C ILE A 499 -12.00 -24.89 -5.58
N PRO A 500 -11.02 -24.44 -6.38
CA PRO A 500 -10.15 -25.38 -7.10
C PRO A 500 -9.41 -26.32 -6.15
N LYS A 501 -9.35 -27.60 -6.49
CA LYS A 501 -8.67 -28.62 -5.68
C LYS A 501 -7.21 -28.27 -5.36
N GLN A 502 -6.51 -27.62 -6.29
CA GLN A 502 -5.11 -27.21 -6.10
C GLN A 502 -4.95 -26.06 -5.08
N ASN A 503 -6.01 -25.32 -4.78
CA ASN A 503 -6.02 -24.27 -3.76
C ASN A 503 -6.42 -24.80 -2.37
N TRP A 504 -6.75 -26.07 -2.24
CA TRP A 504 -7.20 -26.65 -0.98
C TRP A 504 -6.10 -26.66 0.09
N LYS A 505 -6.47 -26.33 1.33
CA LYS A 505 -5.61 -26.37 2.52
C LYS A 505 -6.38 -26.98 3.69
N GLU A 506 -5.73 -27.77 4.53
CA GLU A 506 -6.35 -28.45 5.69
C GLU A 506 -7.00 -27.47 6.69
N ASN A 507 -6.46 -26.29 6.86
CA ASN A 507 -6.99 -25.27 7.77
C ASN A 507 -8.37 -24.74 7.38
N TYR A 508 -8.85 -24.96 6.16
CA TYR A 508 -10.15 -24.50 5.68
C TYR A 508 -11.33 -25.23 6.34
N HIS A 509 -11.13 -26.41 6.91
CA HIS A 509 -12.14 -27.11 7.72
C HIS A 509 -12.62 -26.30 8.95
N ASN A 510 -11.80 -25.41 9.47
CA ASN A 510 -12.06 -24.65 10.70
C ASN A 510 -12.70 -23.28 10.46
N LEU A 511 -13.05 -22.93 9.22
CA LEU A 511 -13.57 -21.60 8.89
C LEU A 511 -15.03 -21.36 9.27
N GLY A 512 -15.78 -22.43 9.64
CA GLY A 512 -17.21 -22.34 9.96
C GLY A 512 -18.11 -22.17 8.74
N ILE A 513 -17.59 -22.49 7.55
CA ILE A 513 -18.29 -22.66 6.27
C ILE A 513 -17.81 -23.96 5.65
N GLU A 514 -18.68 -24.65 4.90
CA GLU A 514 -18.29 -25.86 4.18
C GLU A 514 -17.50 -25.50 2.93
N VAL A 515 -16.22 -25.91 2.86
CA VAL A 515 -15.35 -25.65 1.71
C VAL A 515 -15.10 -26.95 0.97
N ILE A 516 -15.52 -27.03 -0.30
CA ILE A 516 -15.44 -28.23 -1.13
C ILE A 516 -14.43 -28.01 -2.26
N PRO A 517 -13.36 -28.82 -2.33
CA PRO A 517 -12.44 -28.78 -3.44
C PRO A 517 -13.01 -29.51 -4.66
N VAL A 518 -12.91 -28.90 -5.85
CA VAL A 518 -13.34 -29.46 -7.14
C VAL A 518 -12.21 -29.39 -8.15
N ALA A 519 -12.01 -30.44 -8.93
CA ALA A 519 -10.98 -30.53 -9.97
C ALA A 519 -11.55 -30.35 -11.38
N THR A 520 -12.82 -30.69 -11.59
CA THR A 520 -13.48 -30.64 -12.89
C THR A 520 -14.87 -30.03 -12.79
N VAL A 521 -15.42 -29.60 -13.93
CA VAL A 521 -16.81 -29.10 -14.00
C VAL A 521 -17.84 -30.21 -13.75
N GLN A 522 -17.50 -31.48 -14.01
CA GLN A 522 -18.37 -32.62 -13.68
C GLN A 522 -18.47 -32.79 -12.16
N GLU A 523 -17.31 -32.74 -11.44
CA GLU A 523 -17.30 -32.73 -9.97
C GLU A 523 -18.07 -31.53 -9.41
N LEU A 524 -17.95 -30.36 -10.04
CA LEU A 524 -18.70 -29.16 -9.68
C LEU A 524 -20.20 -29.40 -9.77
N LEU A 525 -20.71 -29.88 -10.92
CA LEU A 525 -22.13 -30.13 -11.14
C LEU A 525 -22.67 -31.19 -10.14
N GLY A 526 -21.86 -32.23 -9.87
CA GLY A 526 -22.18 -33.22 -8.85
C GLY A 526 -22.32 -32.62 -7.44
N ALA A 527 -21.38 -31.76 -7.04
CA ALA A 527 -21.41 -31.11 -5.74
C ALA A 527 -22.55 -30.11 -5.56
N VAL A 528 -23.01 -29.48 -6.67
CA VAL A 528 -24.10 -28.50 -6.65
C VAL A 528 -25.49 -29.20 -6.65
N PHE A 529 -25.71 -30.13 -7.56
CA PHE A 529 -27.05 -30.67 -7.82
C PHE A 529 -27.35 -32.02 -7.15
N LEU A 530 -26.34 -32.88 -6.90
CA LEU A 530 -26.53 -34.16 -6.22
C LEU A 530 -26.76 -34.03 -4.71
N SER A 531 -26.30 -32.96 -4.08
CA SER A 531 -26.45 -32.78 -2.63
C SER A 531 -27.85 -32.34 -2.18
N GLU A 532 -28.74 -31.92 -3.09
CA GLU A 532 -30.07 -31.40 -2.77
C GLU A 532 -31.23 -32.38 -3.04
N GLY A 533 -30.95 -33.63 -3.41
CA GLY A 533 -32.01 -34.63 -3.64
C GLY A 533 -32.98 -34.27 -4.78
N ALA A 534 -32.62 -33.30 -5.63
CA ALA A 534 -33.36 -32.99 -6.83
C ALA A 534 -33.18 -34.12 -7.84
N ALA A 535 -34.29 -34.74 -8.28
CA ALA A 535 -34.34 -35.86 -9.20
C ALA A 535 -33.56 -35.56 -10.49
N LEU A 536 -32.32 -35.99 -10.52
CA LEU A 536 -31.40 -35.94 -11.68
C LEU A 536 -31.66 -37.09 -12.66
N SER A 537 -32.88 -37.69 -12.62
CA SER A 537 -33.19 -38.82 -13.50
C SER A 537 -33.24 -38.48 -14.99
N GLU A 538 -33.42 -37.20 -15.37
CA GLU A 538 -33.49 -36.83 -16.80
C GLU A 538 -32.19 -36.15 -17.34
N GLY A 539 -31.35 -35.56 -16.50
CA GLY A 539 -30.14 -34.88 -16.94
C GLY A 539 -28.87 -35.73 -16.94
N ILE A 540 -28.80 -36.78 -16.08
CA ILE A 540 -27.66 -37.70 -16.01
C ILE A 540 -27.79 -38.83 -17.02
N ASP A 541 -29.00 -39.25 -17.39
CA ASP A 541 -29.21 -40.20 -18.49
C ASP A 541 -28.62 -39.67 -19.82
N PHE A 542 -28.63 -38.35 -20.02
CA PHE A 542 -27.98 -37.70 -21.16
C PHE A 542 -26.44 -37.79 -21.16
N LEU A 543 -25.82 -37.91 -20.01
CA LEU A 543 -24.38 -38.08 -19.87
C LEU A 543 -23.93 -39.55 -19.93
N GLN A 544 -24.78 -40.50 -19.50
CA GLN A 544 -24.47 -41.94 -19.55
C GLN A 544 -24.70 -42.55 -20.94
N GLU A 545 -25.65 -42.04 -21.74
CA GLU A 545 -25.88 -42.53 -23.09
C GLU A 545 -24.75 -42.19 -24.10
N LYS A 546 -23.90 -41.20 -23.81
CA LYS A 546 -22.74 -40.83 -24.67
C LYS A 546 -21.43 -41.57 -24.37
N GLU A 547 -21.30 -42.30 -23.25
CA GLU A 547 -20.13 -43.15 -23.00
C GLU A 547 -20.24 -44.56 -23.63
N ILE A 548 -21.36 -44.90 -24.26
CA ILE A 548 -21.64 -46.24 -24.89
C ILE A 548 -21.84 -46.12 -26.42
N GLY A 549 -21.58 -44.99 -27.01
CA GLY A 549 -21.70 -44.82 -28.48
C GLY A 549 -20.38 -44.45 -29.18
#